data_8de1b08f42c44e59678bc05a58219a2e
#
_entry.id   8de1b08f42c44e59678bc05a58219a2e
#
_cell.length_a   1.000
_cell.length_b   1.000
_cell.length_c   1.000
_cell.angle_alpha   90.00
_cell.angle_beta   90.00
_cell.angle_gamma   90.00
#
_symmetry.space_group_name_H-M   'P 1'
#
loop_
_entity.id
_entity.type
_entity.pdbx_description
1 polymer ?
#
loop_
_entity_poly.entity_id
_entity_poly.type
_entity_poly.pdbx_seq_one_letter_code
_entity_poly.pdbx_strand_id
1 'polypeptide(L)'
;LGRRSSGKSAAKAETKDGYKVSAETAGIERSESVAEEIGEEDETDMDEACAAPVQSADDDDVNAAAASRADDDDDDFGTGSSKEFDNDDDDADSEHYLEIQRKLIFARKLYHRSAIQDVIREGQTLLIQIVKEERGNKGAACTTYLSLAGRYCVLMPNRIKSGGVSRKITSANDRKRLKDIMRELPLNDDMSLIIRTAGEDKQKSDIVRDYNYLIRTWNHIRHSALSTQAPALIYEEGNLIKRALRDMYTKDIGEVVIDGDNAYKTAKEFSKILSPNMGRKIKCRKPGEIPVFQHYQVEKELDKLHNPVVQLASGGYLVINPTEALVSIDVNSGRATREMDIEETALKTNLEAADEIAKQLRMRNLAGLVVVDFIDMEEPANNHAVEKRMKEAMKPDRARVQIAKMSIFGLLEISRQRMHSSFVESNYVTCPYCRGQGVLRSTESGAMLVLRAIEEEGIKGAYNRLEVRLPQDTAIYILNHKRRILADMEEKYGLEIIISADGSIKNICDYKIEK
;
A
#
# COMPACT_ATOMS: atom_id res chain seq x y z
N LEU A 1 63.64 -21.01 -22.84
CA LEU A 1 64.14 -20.26 -24.00
C LEU A 1 63.07 -19.21 -24.35
N GLY A 2 63.16 -17.96 -24.15
CA GLY A 2 64.19 -16.98 -24.15
C GLY A 2 63.53 -15.67 -24.36
N ARG A 3 63.75 -14.80 -23.41
CA ARG A 3 64.23 -13.41 -23.44
C ARG A 3 63.48 -12.34 -24.24
N ARG A 4 63.03 -11.31 -23.42
CA ARG A 4 63.38 -9.87 -23.47
C ARG A 4 62.93 -9.14 -24.75
N SER A 5 62.38 -7.90 -24.70
CA SER A 5 62.74 -6.70 -23.91
C SER A 5 61.76 -5.56 -24.24
N SER A 6 61.41 -4.76 -23.26
CA SER A 6 61.61 -3.31 -23.17
C SER A 6 61.15 -2.39 -24.30
N GLY A 7 60.39 -1.36 -23.96
CA GLY A 7 60.25 -0.15 -24.72
C GLY A 7 59.24 0.85 -24.16
N LYS A 8 59.74 1.89 -23.53
CA LYS A 8 59.08 3.11 -23.07
C LYS A 8 58.47 3.90 -24.23
N SER A 9 57.37 4.64 -23.99
CA SER A 9 57.27 6.11 -23.90
C SER A 9 55.87 6.55 -24.27
N ALA A 10 55.23 7.21 -23.39
CA ALA A 10 54.78 8.59 -23.35
C ALA A 10 54.18 9.18 -24.65
N ALA A 11 52.88 9.52 -24.57
CA ALA A 11 52.39 10.80 -25.07
C ALA A 11 50.97 11.08 -24.53
N LYS A 12 50.87 12.27 -23.98
CA LYS A 12 49.66 13.01 -23.62
C LYS A 12 48.80 13.25 -24.87
N ALA A 13 47.49 13.22 -24.71
CA ALA A 13 46.58 14.10 -25.43
C ALA A 13 45.33 14.34 -24.60
N GLU A 14 45.18 15.56 -24.14
CA GLU A 14 43.95 16.17 -23.64
C GLU A 14 42.95 16.29 -24.79
N THR A 15 41.69 15.98 -24.56
CA THR A 15 40.58 16.67 -25.22
C THR A 15 39.45 16.87 -24.22
N LYS A 16 39.27 18.13 -23.89
CA LYS A 16 38.07 18.73 -23.30
C LYS A 16 36.99 18.72 -24.36
N ASP A 17 35.79 18.25 -23.99
CA ASP A 17 34.57 18.74 -24.59
C ASP A 17 33.50 18.87 -23.51
N GLY A 18 33.24 20.12 -23.19
CA GLY A 18 32.18 20.54 -22.30
C GLY A 18 30.87 20.67 -23.07
N TYR A 19 29.84 20.01 -22.60
CA TYR A 19 28.46 20.30 -23.00
C TYR A 19 27.91 21.45 -22.13
N LYS A 20 27.75 22.63 -22.73
CA LYS A 20 26.93 23.72 -22.22
C LYS A 20 25.47 23.42 -22.53
N VAL A 21 24.64 23.30 -21.52
CA VAL A 21 23.19 23.35 -21.67
C VAL A 21 22.78 24.81 -21.50
N SER A 22 22.27 25.39 -22.57
CA SER A 22 21.68 26.72 -22.60
C SER A 22 20.25 26.63 -22.02
N ALA A 23 19.97 27.45 -21.03
CA ALA A 23 18.65 27.71 -20.51
C ALA A 23 17.92 28.67 -21.47
N GLU A 24 16.86 28.19 -22.09
CA GLU A 24 15.87 29.06 -22.75
C GLU A 24 14.69 29.25 -21.80
N THR A 25 14.53 30.48 -21.38
CA THR A 25 13.36 31.02 -20.68
C THR A 25 12.22 31.20 -21.66
N ALA A 26 11.18 30.42 -21.55
CA ALA A 26 9.90 30.68 -22.19
C ALA A 26 8.97 31.41 -21.21
N GLY A 27 8.62 32.65 -21.53
CA GLY A 27 7.67 33.45 -20.78
C GLY A 27 6.25 32.90 -20.92
N ILE A 28 5.55 32.86 -19.81
CA ILE A 28 4.11 32.58 -19.77
C ILE A 28 3.40 33.92 -19.53
N GLU A 29 2.71 34.38 -20.55
CA GLU A 29 1.78 35.50 -20.47
C GLU A 29 0.55 35.14 -19.64
N ARG A 30 0.19 36.03 -18.74
CA ARG A 30 -1.07 35.99 -17.98
C ARG A 30 -2.22 36.38 -18.92
N SER A 31 -3.22 35.52 -19.05
CA SER A 31 -4.54 35.90 -19.55
C SER A 31 -5.51 36.03 -18.37
N GLU A 32 -6.03 37.23 -18.21
CA GLU A 32 -7.14 37.58 -17.32
C GLU A 32 -8.41 36.91 -17.80
N SER A 33 -9.14 36.23 -16.94
CA SER A 33 -10.44 35.67 -17.19
C SER A 33 -11.53 36.63 -16.73
N VAL A 34 -12.39 36.96 -17.68
CA VAL A 34 -13.66 37.69 -17.54
C VAL A 34 -14.64 36.84 -16.74
N ALA A 35 -15.24 37.40 -15.70
CA ALA A 35 -16.38 36.88 -15.00
C ALA A 35 -17.66 37.28 -15.75
N GLU A 36 -18.50 36.29 -16.06
CA GLU A 36 -19.91 36.52 -16.43
C GLU A 36 -20.83 35.91 -15.38
N GLU A 37 -21.69 36.79 -14.86
CA GLU A 37 -22.83 36.49 -13.99
C GLU A 37 -23.97 35.88 -14.83
N ILE A 38 -24.64 34.85 -14.32
CA ILE A 38 -26.02 34.46 -14.64
C ILE A 38 -26.55 33.79 -13.36
N GLY A 39 -27.47 34.37 -12.58
CA GLY A 39 -28.89 34.46 -12.82
C GLY A 39 -29.56 33.43 -11.90
N GLU A 40 -30.17 33.91 -10.78
CA GLU A 40 -31.07 33.17 -9.88
C GLU A 40 -32.39 32.82 -10.64
N GLU A 41 -32.90 31.59 -10.45
CA GLU A 41 -34.37 31.32 -10.49
C GLU A 41 -34.71 30.01 -9.73
N ASP A 42 -35.43 30.24 -8.66
CA ASP A 42 -36.60 29.55 -8.09
C ASP A 42 -36.69 28.04 -7.80
N GLU A 43 -37.08 27.88 -6.54
CA GLU A 43 -37.59 26.75 -5.78
C GLU A 43 -38.67 25.91 -6.49
N THR A 44 -38.67 24.60 -6.24
CA THR A 44 -39.84 23.86 -5.71
C THR A 44 -39.45 22.49 -5.13
N ASP A 45 -40.03 22.23 -3.98
CA ASP A 45 -40.11 21.00 -3.18
C ASP A 45 -40.22 19.66 -3.93
N MET A 46 -39.57 18.62 -3.45
CA MET A 46 -40.23 17.39 -2.97
C MET A 46 -39.23 16.32 -2.41
N ASP A 47 -39.56 15.92 -1.19
CA ASP A 47 -39.48 14.60 -0.58
C ASP A 47 -38.12 13.98 -0.17
N GLU A 48 -38.05 13.86 1.13
CA GLU A 48 -37.22 13.03 1.98
C GLU A 48 -37.16 11.55 1.53
N ALA A 49 -35.96 11.02 1.37
CA ALA A 49 -35.68 9.62 1.67
C ALA A 49 -34.22 9.44 2.12
N CYS A 50 -34.05 9.19 3.39
CA CYS A 50 -32.94 8.58 4.09
C CYS A 50 -31.73 8.13 3.25
N ALA A 51 -30.64 8.88 3.34
CA ALA A 51 -29.31 8.34 3.13
C ALA A 51 -28.45 8.77 4.31
N ALA A 52 -28.19 7.83 5.20
CA ALA A 52 -27.19 7.97 6.26
C ALA A 52 -25.80 8.17 5.62
N PRO A 53 -24.97 9.07 6.15
CA PRO A 53 -23.62 9.23 5.61
C PRO A 53 -22.80 7.99 5.94
N VAL A 54 -22.30 7.34 4.90
CA VAL A 54 -21.26 6.33 5.02
C VAL A 54 -20.00 7.05 5.51
N GLN A 55 -19.69 6.87 6.77
CA GLN A 55 -18.40 7.26 7.32
C GLN A 55 -17.33 6.43 6.64
N SER A 56 -16.53 7.07 5.81
CA SER A 56 -15.29 6.52 5.27
C SER A 56 -14.40 6.14 6.44
N ALA A 57 -14.18 4.83 6.63
CA ALA A 57 -13.24 4.31 7.60
C ALA A 57 -11.83 4.70 7.16
N ASP A 58 -11.22 5.65 7.85
CA ASP A 58 -9.87 6.13 7.61
C ASP A 58 -8.83 5.14 8.13
N ASP A 59 -7.90 4.86 7.25
CA ASP A 59 -6.74 3.98 7.38
C ASP A 59 -5.65 4.54 8.29
N ASP A 60 -5.61 4.18 9.56
CA ASP A 60 -4.55 4.65 10.46
C ASP A 60 -4.02 3.60 11.44
N ASP A 61 -3.23 2.61 11.02
CA ASP A 61 -2.76 1.63 12.00
C ASP A 61 -1.25 1.31 12.08
N VAL A 62 -0.37 2.00 11.39
CA VAL A 62 1.05 2.03 11.81
C VAL A 62 1.38 3.33 12.56
N ASN A 63 0.63 4.38 12.30
CA ASN A 63 0.59 5.61 13.11
C ASN A 63 -0.64 5.70 14.04
N ALA A 64 -1.65 4.86 13.88
CA ALA A 64 -2.91 4.89 14.61
C ALA A 64 -2.78 4.58 16.10
N ALA A 65 -1.73 3.91 16.54
CA ALA A 65 -1.41 3.86 17.97
C ALA A 65 -1.14 5.26 18.54
N ALA A 66 -0.91 6.24 17.68
CA ALA A 66 -0.64 7.61 18.06
C ALA A 66 -1.80 8.59 17.83
N ALA A 67 -2.68 8.35 16.84
CA ALA A 67 -3.75 9.28 16.47
C ALA A 67 -5.16 8.90 16.96
N SER A 68 -5.46 7.59 17.14
CA SER A 68 -6.82 7.11 17.45
C SER A 68 -7.26 7.19 18.93
N ARG A 69 -6.55 7.94 19.78
CA ARG A 69 -6.94 8.12 21.20
C ARG A 69 -7.51 9.50 21.51
N ALA A 70 -7.86 10.27 20.49
CA ALA A 70 -8.39 11.62 20.74
C ALA A 70 -9.92 11.68 20.86
N ASP A 71 -10.67 10.67 20.37
CA ASP A 71 -12.10 10.85 20.14
C ASP A 71 -13.09 9.92 20.88
N ASP A 72 -12.62 9.04 21.78
CA ASP A 72 -13.54 8.12 22.48
C ASP A 72 -13.35 8.12 24.01
N ASP A 73 -13.53 9.25 24.68
CA ASP A 73 -13.76 9.31 26.12
C ASP A 73 -14.61 10.54 26.46
N ASP A 74 -15.82 10.57 25.97
CA ASP A 74 -16.92 11.34 26.60
C ASP A 74 -17.99 10.33 27.02
N ASP A 75 -18.37 10.51 28.30
CA ASP A 75 -19.49 9.88 28.99
C ASP A 75 -19.28 8.45 29.54
N ASP A 76 -18.78 8.38 30.76
CA ASP A 76 -19.52 7.77 31.87
C ASP A 76 -18.89 8.15 33.22
N PHE A 77 -19.47 9.13 33.90
CA PHE A 77 -19.18 9.42 35.28
C PHE A 77 -20.34 8.86 36.11
N GLY A 78 -20.37 7.54 36.27
CA GLY A 78 -21.22 6.84 37.20
C GLY A 78 -20.67 6.95 38.64
N THR A 79 -21.35 7.68 39.45
CA THR A 79 -21.18 7.73 40.93
C THR A 79 -21.29 6.33 41.54
N GLY A 80 -20.22 5.82 42.10
CA GLY A 80 -20.19 4.53 42.78
C GLY A 80 -19.15 4.43 43.89
N SER A 81 -19.58 4.72 45.11
CA SER A 81 -19.14 4.13 46.38
C SER A 81 -17.64 4.16 46.73
N SER A 82 -17.36 5.08 47.65
CA SER A 82 -16.21 5.10 48.56
C SER A 82 -15.98 3.74 49.24
N LYS A 83 -14.82 3.16 49.05
CA LYS A 83 -14.18 2.26 50.01
C LYS A 83 -12.86 2.90 50.43
N GLU A 84 -12.84 3.26 51.69
CA GLU A 84 -11.69 3.70 52.43
C GLU A 84 -10.57 2.66 52.32
N PHE A 85 -9.39 3.09 51.88
CA PHE A 85 -8.12 2.46 52.14
C PHE A 85 -7.20 3.54 52.70
N ASP A 86 -7.00 3.44 54.02
CA ASP A 86 -5.96 4.13 54.73
C ASP A 86 -4.60 3.74 54.13
N ASN A 87 -3.83 4.72 53.68
CA ASN A 87 -2.37 4.70 53.64
C ASN A 87 -1.89 6.15 53.58
N ASP A 88 -1.51 6.63 54.74
CA ASP A 88 -0.63 7.79 54.90
C ASP A 88 0.74 7.47 54.33
N ASP A 89 1.22 8.29 53.42
CA ASP A 89 2.56 8.51 52.87
C ASP A 89 2.62 8.49 51.33
N ASP A 90 1.99 9.45 50.62
CA ASP A 90 2.29 9.74 49.20
C ASP A 90 1.65 11.05 48.68
N ASP A 91 1.50 12.09 49.51
CA ASP A 91 0.82 13.34 49.11
C ASP A 91 1.65 14.19 48.09
N ALA A 92 2.97 14.06 48.06
CA ALA A 92 3.82 14.87 47.19
C ALA A 92 3.82 14.36 45.73
N ASP A 93 3.70 13.05 45.54
CA ASP A 93 3.66 12.45 44.18
C ASP A 93 2.26 12.63 43.54
N SER A 94 1.21 12.71 44.33
CA SER A 94 -0.15 12.89 43.84
C SER A 94 -0.41 14.30 43.31
N GLU A 95 0.13 15.34 43.96
CA GLU A 95 0.02 16.74 43.49
C GLU A 95 0.81 16.96 42.20
N HIS A 96 2.02 16.41 42.09
CA HIS A 96 2.83 16.48 40.89
C HIS A 96 2.16 15.74 39.73
N TYR A 97 1.53 14.58 39.99
CA TYR A 97 0.77 13.83 38.97
C TYR A 97 -0.46 14.62 38.50
N LEU A 98 -1.20 15.25 39.40
CA LEU A 98 -2.36 16.09 39.08
C LEU A 98 -1.97 17.34 38.31
N GLU A 99 -0.83 17.95 38.63
CA GLU A 99 -0.30 19.11 37.87
C GLU A 99 0.11 18.72 36.45
N ILE A 100 0.73 17.57 36.27
CA ILE A 100 1.04 17.00 34.96
C ILE A 100 -0.24 16.72 34.18
N GLN A 101 -1.25 16.13 34.80
CA GLN A 101 -2.56 15.88 34.17
C GLN A 101 -3.23 17.17 33.71
N ARG A 102 -3.23 18.22 34.55
CA ARG A 102 -3.77 19.54 34.21
C ARG A 102 -3.02 20.18 33.04
N LYS A 103 -1.68 20.10 33.03
CA LYS A 103 -0.84 20.59 31.91
C LYS A 103 -1.11 19.82 30.62
N LEU A 104 -1.32 18.50 30.69
CA LEU A 104 -1.66 17.66 29.57
C LEU A 104 -3.05 17.98 28.99
N ILE A 105 -4.06 18.17 29.86
CA ILE A 105 -5.40 18.56 29.45
C ILE A 105 -5.38 19.95 28.82
N PHE A 106 -4.61 20.88 29.36
CA PHE A 106 -4.47 22.24 28.82
C PHE A 106 -3.76 22.21 27.47
N ALA A 107 -2.65 21.48 27.34
CA ALA A 107 -1.94 21.29 26.07
C ALA A 107 -2.85 20.63 25.02
N ARG A 108 -3.62 19.59 25.41
CA ARG A 108 -4.59 18.91 24.54
C ARG A 108 -5.67 19.88 24.03
N LYS A 109 -6.21 20.74 24.88
CA LYS A 109 -7.17 21.78 24.50
C LYS A 109 -6.59 22.83 23.57
N LEU A 110 -5.30 23.17 23.71
CA LEU A 110 -4.60 24.08 22.79
C LEU A 110 -4.40 23.46 21.40
N TYR A 111 -3.99 22.19 21.33
CA TYR A 111 -3.80 21.48 20.06
C TYR A 111 -5.10 21.33 19.26
N HIS A 112 -6.23 21.11 19.91
CA HIS A 112 -7.53 20.98 19.23
C HIS A 112 -8.17 22.31 18.79
N ARG A 113 -7.63 23.46 19.22
CA ARG A 113 -8.20 24.78 18.90
C ARG A 113 -7.46 25.57 17.84
N SER A 114 -6.25 25.15 17.46
CA SER A 114 -5.44 25.90 16.52
C SER A 114 -5.64 25.36 15.11
N ALA A 115 -6.11 26.20 14.19
CA ALA A 115 -6.13 25.87 12.77
C ALA A 115 -4.68 25.70 12.30
N ILE A 116 -4.47 24.90 11.27
CA ILE A 116 -3.12 24.63 10.72
C ILE A 116 -2.44 25.94 10.28
N GLN A 117 -3.21 26.89 9.80
CA GLN A 117 -2.76 28.23 9.38
C GLN A 117 -2.21 29.08 10.53
N ASP A 118 -2.66 28.82 11.76
CA ASP A 118 -2.20 29.54 12.96
C ASP A 118 -0.84 29.04 13.44
N VAL A 119 -0.51 27.78 13.12
CA VAL A 119 0.68 27.08 13.64
C VAL A 119 1.80 27.02 12.60
N ILE A 120 1.48 26.87 11.33
CA ILE A 120 2.44 26.77 10.22
C ILE A 120 2.41 28.05 9.39
N ARG A 121 3.60 28.61 9.12
CA ARG A 121 3.75 29.82 8.32
C ARG A 121 4.50 29.53 7.04
N GLU A 122 4.21 30.29 5.99
CA GLU A 122 4.91 30.23 4.73
C GLU A 122 6.42 30.52 4.92
N GLY A 123 7.28 29.76 4.24
CA GLY A 123 8.73 29.84 4.38
C GLY A 123 9.32 29.14 5.62
N GLN A 124 8.49 28.53 6.46
CA GLN A 124 8.95 27.76 7.62
C GLN A 124 9.50 26.40 7.19
N THR A 125 10.66 26.02 7.74
CA THR A 125 11.22 24.67 7.57
C THR A 125 10.60 23.71 8.56
N LEU A 126 10.05 22.60 8.07
CA LEU A 126 9.43 21.54 8.87
C LEU A 126 10.12 20.20 8.63
N LEU A 127 10.23 19.40 9.68
CA LEU A 127 10.59 17.98 9.55
C LEU A 127 9.28 17.18 9.46
N ILE A 128 9.07 16.51 8.34
CA ILE A 128 7.88 15.69 8.08
C ILE A 128 8.27 14.24 7.86
N GLN A 129 7.39 13.32 8.23
CA GLN A 129 7.50 11.90 7.93
C GLN A 129 6.46 11.54 6.88
N ILE A 130 6.89 10.88 5.81
CA ILE A 130 5.99 10.29 4.82
C ILE A 130 5.43 9.00 5.40
N VAL A 131 4.11 8.93 5.53
CA VAL A 131 3.38 7.79 6.12
C VAL A 131 2.83 6.87 5.05
N LYS A 132 2.29 7.48 3.98
CA LYS A 132 1.74 6.74 2.84
C LYS A 132 2.36 7.28 1.55
N GLU A 133 2.69 6.38 0.65
CA GLU A 133 3.19 6.71 -0.68
C GLU A 133 2.09 7.37 -1.53
N GLU A 134 2.49 8.12 -2.55
CA GLU A 134 1.56 8.66 -3.54
C GLU A 134 0.84 7.54 -4.29
N ARG A 135 -0.40 7.80 -4.71
CA ARG A 135 -1.20 6.82 -5.43
C ARG A 135 -2.14 7.49 -6.42
N GLY A 136 -2.01 7.15 -7.69
CA GLY A 136 -2.81 7.76 -8.76
C GLY A 136 -2.73 9.29 -8.67
N ASN A 137 -3.85 9.96 -8.51
CA ASN A 137 -3.93 11.42 -8.38
C ASN A 137 -3.80 11.93 -6.94
N LYS A 138 -3.61 11.03 -5.95
CA LYS A 138 -3.44 11.41 -4.54
C LYS A 138 -1.97 11.51 -4.21
N GLY A 139 -1.53 12.65 -3.69
CA GLY A 139 -0.19 12.86 -3.19
C GLY A 139 0.13 12.01 -1.95
N ALA A 140 1.41 11.96 -1.57
CA ALA A 140 1.86 11.26 -0.37
C ALA A 140 1.22 11.85 0.90
N ALA A 141 0.87 10.97 1.84
CA ALA A 141 0.40 11.41 3.16
C ALA A 141 1.60 11.65 4.08
N CYS A 142 1.66 12.83 4.67
CA CYS A 142 2.74 13.26 5.55
C CYS A 142 2.21 13.62 6.93
N THR A 143 3.06 13.49 7.95
CA THR A 143 2.78 13.92 9.31
C THR A 143 3.98 14.64 9.92
N THR A 144 3.74 15.55 10.84
CA THR A 144 4.76 16.15 11.70
C THR A 144 4.98 15.35 12.99
N TYR A 145 4.07 14.45 13.32
CA TYR A 145 4.24 13.52 14.46
C TYR A 145 5.13 12.35 14.04
N LEU A 146 6.40 12.45 14.40
CA LEU A 146 7.39 11.46 13.99
C LEU A 146 7.26 10.18 14.81
N SER A 147 7.38 9.03 14.15
CA SER A 147 7.44 7.72 14.80
C SER A 147 8.60 6.91 14.26
N LEU A 148 9.53 6.52 15.13
CA LEU A 148 10.70 5.72 14.78
C LEU A 148 10.47 4.28 15.26
N ALA A 149 10.40 3.35 14.32
CA ALA A 149 10.15 1.95 14.62
C ALA A 149 11.45 1.22 14.97
N GLY A 150 11.53 0.71 16.21
CA GLY A 150 12.48 -0.29 16.64
C GLY A 150 11.92 -1.70 16.47
N ARG A 151 12.67 -2.67 16.97
CA ARG A 151 12.24 -4.07 16.96
C ARG A 151 11.15 -4.33 18.00
N TYR A 152 11.34 -3.84 19.22
CA TYR A 152 10.48 -4.07 20.37
C TYR A 152 9.72 -2.80 20.79
N CYS A 153 10.18 -1.64 20.35
CA CYS A 153 9.66 -0.35 20.73
C CYS A 153 9.36 0.52 19.51
N VAL A 154 8.51 1.51 19.71
CA VAL A 154 8.31 2.64 18.79
C VAL A 154 8.54 3.91 19.60
N LEU A 155 9.45 4.76 19.14
CA LEU A 155 9.73 6.05 19.77
C LEU A 155 9.00 7.16 19.00
N MET A 156 8.28 7.97 19.71
CA MET A 156 7.63 9.19 19.20
C MET A 156 8.30 10.40 19.84
N PRO A 157 9.29 11.01 19.16
CA PRO A 157 10.16 12.00 19.79
C PRO A 157 9.52 13.38 20.02
N ASN A 158 8.37 13.64 19.44
CA ASN A 158 7.66 14.91 19.53
C ASN A 158 6.21 14.74 19.99
N ARG A 159 5.94 13.73 20.80
CA ARG A 159 4.62 13.46 21.36
C ARG A 159 4.68 13.30 22.86
N ILE A 160 3.97 14.14 23.58
CA ILE A 160 3.97 14.20 25.05
C ILE A 160 3.24 12.98 25.61
N LYS A 161 3.90 12.19 26.46
CA LYS A 161 3.40 11.13 27.39
C LYS A 161 2.16 10.33 26.94
N SER A 162 2.06 9.97 25.67
CA SER A 162 1.00 9.07 25.16
C SER A 162 1.46 7.62 24.99
N GLY A 163 2.64 7.29 25.54
CA GLY A 163 3.26 5.97 25.43
C GLY A 163 2.56 4.88 26.23
N GLY A 164 2.88 3.64 25.96
CA GLY A 164 2.31 2.50 26.66
C GLY A 164 2.72 1.15 26.11
N VAL A 165 1.95 0.14 26.46
CA VAL A 165 2.13 -1.23 25.97
C VAL A 165 1.07 -1.51 24.92
N SER A 166 1.45 -2.11 23.81
CA SER A 166 0.56 -2.48 22.70
C SER A 166 -0.76 -3.10 23.19
N ARG A 167 -1.88 -2.69 22.61
CA ARG A 167 -3.22 -3.23 22.96
C ARG A 167 -3.34 -4.72 22.62
N LYS A 168 -2.53 -5.22 21.69
CA LYS A 168 -2.50 -6.64 21.27
C LYS A 168 -1.91 -7.56 22.35
N ILE A 169 -1.21 -7.02 23.35
CA ILE A 169 -0.72 -7.78 24.52
C ILE A 169 -1.85 -7.88 25.53
N THR A 170 -2.46 -9.04 25.65
CA THR A 170 -3.66 -9.27 26.48
C THR A 170 -3.33 -9.67 27.92
N SER A 171 -2.15 -10.28 28.17
CA SER A 171 -1.71 -10.72 29.48
C SER A 171 -1.54 -9.54 30.45
N ALA A 172 -2.32 -9.49 31.54
CA ALA A 172 -2.23 -8.45 32.55
C ALA A 172 -0.86 -8.41 33.23
N ASN A 173 -0.28 -9.56 33.51
CA ASN A 173 1.04 -9.69 34.14
C ASN A 173 2.15 -9.14 33.25
N ASP A 174 2.13 -9.47 31.94
CA ASP A 174 3.11 -8.95 31.00
C ASP A 174 2.95 -7.46 30.79
N ARG A 175 1.72 -6.96 30.72
CA ARG A 175 1.46 -5.52 30.65
C ARG A 175 2.02 -4.77 31.86
N LYS A 176 1.84 -5.31 33.06
CA LYS A 176 2.39 -4.70 34.29
C LYS A 176 3.93 -4.70 34.25
N ARG A 177 4.54 -5.85 33.99
CA ARG A 177 6.01 -6.00 33.84
C ARG A 177 6.58 -5.02 32.79
N LEU A 178 5.94 -4.90 31.62
CA LEU A 178 6.41 -4.01 30.57
C LEU A 178 6.23 -2.53 30.91
N LYS A 179 5.16 -2.17 31.63
CA LYS A 179 4.97 -0.81 32.16
C LYS A 179 6.06 -0.45 33.18
N ASP A 180 6.43 -1.39 34.07
CA ASP A 180 7.50 -1.16 35.05
C ASP A 180 8.84 -0.97 34.36
N ILE A 181 9.19 -1.79 33.33
CA ILE A 181 10.38 -1.58 32.52
C ILE A 181 10.38 -0.20 31.87
N MET A 182 9.23 0.24 31.36
CA MET A 182 9.10 1.53 30.66
C MET A 182 9.29 2.72 31.63
N ARG A 183 8.84 2.61 32.87
CA ARG A 183 9.03 3.65 33.90
C ARG A 183 10.50 3.86 34.27
N GLU A 184 11.31 2.81 34.16
CA GLU A 184 12.75 2.86 34.48
C GLU A 184 13.61 3.39 33.31
N LEU A 185 13.01 3.59 32.10
CA LEU A 185 13.72 4.16 30.98
C LEU A 185 13.85 5.68 31.13
N PRO A 186 15.03 6.26 30.79
CA PRO A 186 15.24 7.71 30.88
C PRO A 186 14.56 8.41 29.70
N LEU A 187 13.24 8.46 29.70
CA LEU A 187 12.43 9.16 28.70
C LEU A 187 12.28 10.63 29.07
N ASN A 188 12.54 11.52 28.11
CA ASN A 188 12.23 12.93 28.24
C ASN A 188 10.72 13.14 28.24
N ASP A 189 10.24 14.17 28.91
CA ASP A 189 8.81 14.48 29.01
C ASP A 189 8.13 14.75 27.67
N ASP A 190 8.89 15.22 26.68
CA ASP A 190 8.42 15.52 25.32
C ASP A 190 8.34 14.28 24.40
N MET A 191 8.76 13.11 24.90
CA MET A 191 8.83 11.89 24.11
C MET A 191 7.87 10.83 24.63
N SER A 192 7.39 9.99 23.73
CA SER A 192 6.60 8.82 24.05
C SER A 192 7.22 7.56 23.50
N LEU A 193 7.03 6.46 24.23
CA LEU A 193 7.49 5.12 23.80
C LEU A 193 6.32 4.14 23.87
N ILE A 194 6.17 3.32 22.83
CA ILE A 194 5.20 2.21 22.81
C ILE A 194 5.99 0.91 22.71
N ILE A 195 5.70 -0.05 23.59
CA ILE A 195 6.25 -1.40 23.48
C ILE A 195 5.35 -2.23 22.55
N ARG A 196 5.95 -2.78 21.49
CA ARG A 196 5.29 -3.62 20.47
C ARG A 196 5.05 -5.04 21.02
N THR A 197 4.15 -5.80 20.38
CA THR A 197 3.89 -7.22 20.67
C THR A 197 5.16 -8.08 20.62
N ALA A 198 6.08 -7.79 19.71
CA ALA A 198 7.38 -8.47 19.64
C ALA A 198 8.26 -8.33 20.91
N GLY A 199 7.92 -7.40 21.79
CA GLY A 199 8.59 -7.17 23.08
C GLY A 199 7.95 -7.94 24.25
N GLU A 200 6.82 -8.63 24.05
CA GLU A 200 6.06 -9.30 25.12
C GLU A 200 6.94 -10.24 25.95
N ASP A 201 7.67 -11.17 25.32
CA ASP A 201 8.53 -12.17 26.00
C ASP A 201 9.98 -11.70 26.21
N LYS A 202 10.27 -10.40 26.04
CA LYS A 202 11.65 -9.92 26.06
C LYS A 202 12.08 -9.48 27.46
N GLN A 203 13.38 -9.63 27.69
CA GLN A 203 14.00 -9.16 28.91
C GLN A 203 14.19 -7.63 28.84
N LYS A 204 14.28 -6.99 30.01
CA LYS A 204 14.57 -5.56 30.14
C LYS A 204 15.78 -5.13 29.31
N SER A 205 16.86 -5.92 29.32
CA SER A 205 18.09 -5.63 28.57
C SER A 205 17.89 -5.51 27.05
N ASP A 206 16.95 -6.28 26.48
CA ASP A 206 16.64 -6.22 25.06
C ASP A 206 15.83 -4.96 24.71
N ILE A 207 14.87 -4.61 25.57
CA ILE A 207 14.05 -3.40 25.44
C ILE A 207 14.92 -2.13 25.58
N VAL A 208 15.80 -2.10 26.59
CA VAL A 208 16.76 -1.00 26.80
C VAL A 208 17.70 -0.82 25.61
N ARG A 209 18.16 -1.92 25.01
CA ARG A 209 19.03 -1.87 23.83
C ARG A 209 18.31 -1.26 22.63
N ASP A 210 17.07 -1.65 22.39
CA ASP A 210 16.23 -1.14 21.31
C ASP A 210 15.90 0.35 21.52
N TYR A 211 15.55 0.72 22.74
CA TYR A 211 15.37 2.11 23.14
C TYR A 211 16.62 2.96 22.86
N ASN A 212 17.78 2.52 23.30
CA ASN A 212 19.04 3.22 23.07
C ASN A 212 19.39 3.36 21.58
N TYR A 213 19.01 2.37 20.76
CA TYR A 213 19.12 2.46 19.30
C TYR A 213 18.22 3.57 18.75
N LEU A 214 16.97 3.63 19.18
CA LEU A 214 16.01 4.64 18.75
C LEU A 214 16.41 6.05 19.13
N ILE A 215 16.91 6.26 20.35
CA ILE A 215 17.43 7.56 20.80
C ILE A 215 18.62 8.01 19.96
N ARG A 216 19.57 7.12 19.64
CA ARG A 216 20.71 7.44 18.77
C ARG A 216 20.23 7.80 17.36
N THR A 217 19.28 7.07 16.81
CA THR A 217 18.68 7.35 15.50
C THR A 217 18.01 8.72 15.51
N TRP A 218 17.24 9.04 16.55
CA TRP A 218 16.61 10.35 16.69
C TRP A 218 17.63 11.49 16.76
N ASN A 219 18.67 11.33 17.56
CA ASN A 219 19.73 12.32 17.66
C ASN A 219 20.45 12.54 16.32
N HIS A 220 20.65 11.47 15.55
CA HIS A 220 21.22 11.56 14.21
C HIS A 220 20.29 12.34 13.27
N ILE A 221 19.00 12.01 13.24
CA ILE A 221 17.98 12.71 12.42
C ILE A 221 17.96 14.19 12.78
N ARG A 222 17.91 14.53 14.07
CA ARG A 222 17.88 15.90 14.54
C ARG A 222 19.14 16.67 14.11
N HIS A 223 20.30 16.07 14.25
CA HIS A 223 21.56 16.70 13.82
C HIS A 223 21.60 16.91 12.31
N SER A 224 21.22 15.92 11.52
CA SER A 224 21.16 16.01 10.07
C SER A 224 20.15 17.08 9.61
N ALA A 225 18.99 17.16 10.25
CA ALA A 225 17.97 18.15 9.92
C ALA A 225 18.44 19.60 10.18
N LEU A 226 19.25 19.81 11.23
CA LEU A 226 19.80 21.13 11.54
C LEU A 226 20.96 21.54 10.62
N SER A 227 21.66 20.58 10.03
CA SER A 227 22.83 20.83 9.17
C SER A 227 22.52 20.86 7.68
N THR A 228 21.32 20.42 7.27
CA THR A 228 20.95 20.28 5.86
C THR A 228 19.93 21.34 5.46
N GLN A 229 20.13 21.93 4.28
CA GLN A 229 19.19 22.91 3.73
C GLN A 229 17.97 22.22 3.13
N ALA A 230 16.78 22.71 3.48
CA ALA A 230 15.51 22.21 2.93
C ALA A 230 15.30 22.69 1.47
N PRO A 231 14.59 21.91 0.62
CA PRO A 231 14.08 20.57 0.87
C PRO A 231 15.14 19.47 0.68
N ALA A 232 15.23 18.50 1.58
CA ALA A 232 16.18 17.39 1.49
C ALA A 232 15.67 16.14 2.22
N LEU A 233 16.09 14.96 1.74
CA LEU A 233 15.89 13.69 2.45
C LEU A 233 16.86 13.64 3.65
N ILE A 234 16.31 13.62 4.85
CA ILE A 234 17.10 13.61 6.10
C ILE A 234 17.41 12.20 6.57
N TYR A 235 16.40 11.32 6.50
CA TYR A 235 16.52 9.94 6.98
C TYR A 235 15.59 9.03 6.19
N GLU A 236 16.12 7.88 5.80
CA GLU A 236 15.37 6.79 5.21
C GLU A 236 15.32 5.61 6.17
N GLU A 237 14.15 5.07 6.43
CA GLU A 237 13.96 3.94 7.35
C GLU A 237 14.51 2.64 6.78
N GLY A 238 15.80 2.60 6.58
CA GLY A 238 16.56 1.41 6.24
C GLY A 238 16.13 0.67 4.97
N ASN A 239 17.09 0.02 4.36
CA ASN A 239 16.85 -0.85 3.21
C ASN A 239 16.06 -2.12 3.63
N LEU A 240 15.62 -2.89 2.63
CA LEU A 240 14.88 -4.15 2.79
C LEU A 240 15.50 -5.07 3.85
N ILE A 241 16.84 -5.18 3.90
CA ILE A 241 17.55 -6.07 4.82
C ILE A 241 17.34 -5.63 6.26
N LYS A 242 17.50 -4.33 6.56
CA LYS A 242 17.30 -3.80 7.91
C LYS A 242 15.86 -3.99 8.37
N ARG A 243 14.87 -3.71 7.49
CA ARG A 243 13.45 -3.94 7.78
C ARG A 243 13.14 -5.41 8.01
N ALA A 244 13.63 -6.32 7.16
CA ALA A 244 13.42 -7.74 7.31
C ALA A 244 14.01 -8.28 8.62
N LEU A 245 15.24 -7.92 8.97
CA LEU A 245 15.88 -8.34 10.23
C LEU A 245 15.18 -7.75 11.45
N ARG A 246 14.67 -6.53 11.37
CA ARG A 246 13.95 -5.88 12.46
C ARG A 246 12.58 -6.52 12.71
N ASP A 247 11.81 -6.71 11.65
CA ASP A 247 10.39 -7.02 11.75
C ASP A 247 10.06 -8.50 11.55
N MET A 248 10.81 -9.22 10.70
CA MET A 248 10.48 -10.59 10.33
C MET A 248 11.31 -11.66 11.03
N TYR A 249 12.50 -11.30 11.58
CA TYR A 249 13.33 -12.28 12.24
C TYR A 249 12.68 -12.79 13.54
N THR A 250 12.54 -14.11 13.67
CA THR A 250 12.06 -14.80 14.88
C THR A 250 13.13 -15.75 15.42
N LYS A 251 12.95 -16.30 16.62
CA LYS A 251 13.92 -17.23 17.23
C LYS A 251 14.00 -18.57 16.49
N ASP A 252 12.93 -18.97 15.86
CA ASP A 252 12.74 -20.24 15.12
C ASP A 252 13.51 -20.24 13.80
N ILE A 253 13.87 -19.06 13.26
CA ILE A 253 14.69 -18.96 12.06
C ILE A 253 16.07 -19.55 12.32
N GLY A 254 16.40 -20.63 11.59
CA GLY A 254 17.66 -21.33 11.68
C GLY A 254 18.81 -20.52 11.09
N GLU A 255 18.61 -19.97 9.90
CA GLU A 255 19.62 -19.19 9.19
C GLU A 255 18.99 -18.05 8.35
N VAL A 256 19.80 -17.04 8.07
CA VAL A 256 19.49 -15.93 7.17
C VAL A 256 20.59 -15.88 6.12
N VAL A 257 20.26 -16.22 4.89
CA VAL A 257 21.22 -16.22 3.77
C VAL A 257 21.06 -14.93 2.98
N ILE A 258 22.18 -14.26 2.71
CA ILE A 258 22.21 -12.96 2.05
C ILE A 258 23.12 -13.05 0.82
N ASP A 259 22.64 -12.53 -0.29
CA ASP A 259 23.40 -12.40 -1.52
C ASP A 259 24.03 -11.00 -1.60
N GLY A 260 25.34 -10.97 -1.87
CA GLY A 260 26.12 -9.73 -2.00
C GLY A 260 26.85 -9.30 -0.73
N ASP A 261 28.15 -8.98 -0.89
CA ASP A 261 29.06 -8.65 0.22
C ASP A 261 28.65 -7.39 0.99
N ASN A 262 28.20 -6.35 0.28
CA ASN A 262 27.76 -5.11 0.90
C ASN A 262 26.48 -5.31 1.73
N ALA A 263 25.53 -6.08 1.19
CA ALA A 263 24.30 -6.48 1.86
C ALA A 263 24.59 -7.30 3.13
N TYR A 264 25.52 -8.24 3.04
CA TYR A 264 25.97 -9.04 4.18
C TYR A 264 26.63 -8.20 5.28
N LYS A 265 27.55 -7.26 4.91
CA LYS A 265 28.17 -6.34 5.86
C LYS A 265 27.11 -5.51 6.58
N THR A 266 26.19 -4.90 5.85
CA THR A 266 25.07 -4.13 6.41
C THR A 266 24.22 -4.96 7.38
N ALA A 267 23.90 -6.20 7.02
CA ALA A 267 23.14 -7.11 7.88
C ALA A 267 23.91 -7.47 9.17
N LYS A 268 25.20 -7.76 9.06
CA LYS A 268 26.06 -8.06 10.21
C LYS A 268 26.18 -6.89 11.17
N GLU A 269 26.39 -5.68 10.67
CA GLU A 269 26.46 -4.46 11.48
C GLU A 269 25.14 -4.21 12.19
N PHE A 270 24.04 -4.28 11.46
CA PHE A 270 22.71 -4.06 12.02
C PHE A 270 22.32 -5.13 13.04
N SER A 271 22.70 -6.39 12.81
CA SER A 271 22.44 -7.49 13.75
C SER A 271 23.15 -7.32 15.10
N LYS A 272 24.36 -6.74 15.13
CA LYS A 272 25.08 -6.42 16.37
C LYS A 272 24.30 -5.43 17.24
N ILE A 273 23.59 -4.49 16.60
CA ILE A 273 22.79 -3.49 17.29
C ILE A 273 21.53 -4.13 17.87
N LEU A 274 20.82 -4.97 17.08
CA LEU A 274 19.56 -5.59 17.48
C LEU A 274 19.75 -6.74 18.48
N SER A 275 20.59 -7.72 18.14
CA SER A 275 20.84 -8.90 18.99
C SER A 275 22.13 -9.61 18.57
N PRO A 276 23.09 -9.82 19.49
CA PRO A 276 24.34 -10.51 19.18
C PRO A 276 24.15 -11.94 18.65
N ASN A 277 23.10 -12.63 19.09
CA ASN A 277 22.80 -14.01 18.67
C ASN A 277 22.31 -14.10 17.22
N MET A 278 21.65 -13.07 16.72
CA MET A 278 21.18 -12.97 15.32
C MET A 278 22.37 -13.02 14.36
N GLY A 279 23.44 -12.29 14.67
CA GLY A 279 24.61 -12.20 13.81
C GLY A 279 25.27 -13.56 13.51
N ARG A 280 25.13 -14.54 14.39
CA ARG A 280 25.68 -15.90 14.17
C ARG A 280 24.92 -16.68 13.10
N LYS A 281 23.62 -16.39 12.92
CA LYS A 281 22.75 -17.07 11.96
C LYS A 281 22.80 -16.45 10.55
N ILE A 282 23.45 -15.28 10.40
CA ILE A 282 23.56 -14.60 9.10
C ILE A 282 24.76 -15.17 8.34
N LYS A 283 24.47 -15.69 7.14
CA LYS A 283 25.44 -16.26 6.20
C LYS A 283 25.47 -15.46 4.91
N CYS A 284 26.63 -15.37 4.27
CA CYS A 284 26.78 -14.83 2.92
C CYS A 284 26.78 -15.99 1.91
N ARG A 285 26.11 -15.83 0.78
CA ARG A 285 26.22 -16.74 -0.35
C ARG A 285 27.67 -16.71 -0.86
N LYS A 286 28.23 -17.87 -1.16
CA LYS A 286 29.59 -17.95 -1.72
C LYS A 286 29.59 -17.60 -3.21
N PRO A 287 30.65 -16.96 -3.72
CA PRO A 287 30.81 -16.75 -5.14
C PRO A 287 30.75 -18.08 -5.90
N GLY A 288 29.98 -18.14 -6.99
CA GLY A 288 29.80 -19.37 -7.80
C GLY A 288 28.65 -20.28 -7.36
N GLU A 289 28.03 -20.07 -6.19
CA GLU A 289 26.79 -20.77 -5.82
C GLU A 289 25.58 -20.19 -6.57
N ILE A 290 24.53 -21.00 -6.69
CA ILE A 290 23.24 -20.57 -7.30
C ILE A 290 22.69 -19.38 -6.52
N PRO A 291 22.11 -18.34 -7.18
CA PRO A 291 21.47 -17.21 -6.51
C PRO A 291 20.45 -17.67 -5.46
N VAL A 292 20.39 -16.96 -4.33
CA VAL A 292 19.61 -17.37 -3.15
C VAL A 292 18.13 -17.62 -3.50
N PHE A 293 17.49 -16.72 -4.25
CA PHE A 293 16.08 -16.86 -4.60
C PHE A 293 15.83 -18.03 -5.56
N GLN A 294 16.77 -18.29 -6.47
CA GLN A 294 16.70 -19.44 -7.37
C GLN A 294 16.92 -20.76 -6.62
N HIS A 295 17.87 -20.78 -5.67
CA HIS A 295 18.16 -21.97 -4.84
C HIS A 295 16.94 -22.41 -4.03
N TYR A 296 16.25 -21.46 -3.41
CA TYR A 296 15.04 -21.72 -2.62
C TYR A 296 13.74 -21.63 -3.43
N GLN A 297 13.82 -21.56 -4.78
CA GLN A 297 12.70 -21.50 -5.72
C GLN A 297 11.72 -20.33 -5.46
N VAL A 298 12.20 -19.26 -4.82
CA VAL A 298 11.40 -18.07 -4.53
C VAL A 298 10.91 -17.39 -5.81
N GLU A 299 11.76 -17.36 -6.85
CA GLU A 299 11.40 -16.78 -8.16
C GLU A 299 10.19 -17.49 -8.78
N LYS A 300 10.13 -18.82 -8.69
CA LYS A 300 8.97 -19.59 -9.18
C LYS A 300 7.68 -19.27 -8.40
N GLU A 301 7.81 -19.01 -7.10
CA GLU A 301 6.65 -18.58 -6.29
C GLU A 301 6.22 -17.16 -6.64
N LEU A 302 7.16 -16.26 -6.94
CA LEU A 302 6.87 -14.90 -7.43
C LEU A 302 6.18 -14.94 -8.80
N ASP A 303 6.64 -15.79 -9.72
CA ASP A 303 6.01 -15.95 -11.04
C ASP A 303 4.55 -16.43 -10.93
N LYS A 304 4.23 -17.27 -9.95
CA LYS A 304 2.85 -17.70 -9.71
C LYS A 304 1.92 -16.55 -9.30
N LEU A 305 2.45 -15.47 -8.71
CA LEU A 305 1.65 -14.30 -8.35
C LEU A 305 1.11 -13.54 -9.56
N HIS A 306 1.70 -13.74 -10.74
CA HIS A 306 1.19 -13.18 -11.98
C HIS A 306 -0.07 -13.90 -12.49
N ASN A 307 -0.33 -15.13 -12.04
CA ASN A 307 -1.52 -15.87 -12.45
C ASN A 307 -2.70 -15.54 -11.52
N PRO A 308 -3.86 -15.11 -12.04
CA PRO A 308 -5.06 -14.91 -11.22
C PRO A 308 -5.59 -16.22 -10.64
N VAL A 309 -5.29 -17.36 -11.26
CA VAL A 309 -5.75 -18.70 -10.83
C VAL A 309 -4.72 -19.33 -9.89
N VAL A 310 -5.15 -19.71 -8.70
CA VAL A 310 -4.34 -20.37 -7.67
C VAL A 310 -4.87 -21.77 -7.39
N GLN A 311 -4.05 -22.80 -7.58
CA GLN A 311 -4.44 -24.19 -7.36
C GLN A 311 -4.41 -24.55 -5.86
N LEU A 312 -5.40 -25.30 -5.41
CA LEU A 312 -5.49 -25.87 -4.07
C LEU A 312 -4.96 -27.32 -4.06
N ALA A 313 -4.58 -27.81 -2.90
CA ALA A 313 -4.01 -29.16 -2.74
C ALA A 313 -5.05 -30.26 -3.05
N SER A 314 -6.32 -30.04 -2.73
CA SER A 314 -7.44 -30.93 -3.04
C SER A 314 -7.72 -31.08 -4.54
N GLY A 315 -7.23 -30.18 -5.38
CA GLY A 315 -7.52 -30.09 -6.82
C GLY A 315 -8.57 -29.04 -7.18
N GLY A 316 -9.09 -28.32 -6.18
CA GLY A 316 -9.83 -27.07 -6.38
C GLY A 316 -8.91 -25.92 -6.78
N TYR A 317 -9.48 -24.75 -7.02
CA TYR A 317 -8.71 -23.54 -7.37
C TYR A 317 -9.45 -22.26 -6.97
N LEU A 318 -8.69 -21.22 -6.76
CA LEU A 318 -9.17 -19.86 -6.53
C LEU A 318 -8.99 -19.02 -7.79
N VAL A 319 -9.91 -18.10 -8.05
CA VAL A 319 -9.75 -17.06 -9.07
C VAL A 319 -9.76 -15.70 -8.37
N ILE A 320 -8.67 -14.95 -8.45
CA ILE A 320 -8.48 -13.69 -7.74
C ILE A 320 -8.48 -12.55 -8.76
N ASN A 321 -9.50 -11.72 -8.75
CA ASN A 321 -9.69 -10.62 -9.67
C ASN A 321 -9.84 -9.28 -8.91
N PRO A 322 -8.81 -8.42 -8.94
CA PRO A 322 -8.97 -7.05 -8.46
C PRO A 322 -9.82 -6.23 -9.43
N THR A 323 -10.83 -5.55 -8.89
CA THR A 323 -11.63 -4.55 -9.62
C THR A 323 -11.23 -3.14 -9.16
N GLU A 324 -11.91 -2.11 -9.65
CA GLU A 324 -11.67 -0.73 -9.23
C GLU A 324 -12.00 -0.51 -7.74
N ALA A 325 -13.07 -1.11 -7.24
CA ALA A 325 -13.60 -0.87 -5.89
C ALA A 325 -13.23 -1.96 -4.87
N LEU A 326 -13.09 -3.21 -5.30
CA LEU A 326 -12.89 -4.35 -4.41
C LEU A 326 -12.08 -5.46 -5.10
N VAL A 327 -11.67 -6.45 -4.31
CA VAL A 327 -11.08 -7.69 -4.83
C VAL A 327 -12.13 -8.79 -4.72
N SER A 328 -12.50 -9.41 -5.83
CA SER A 328 -13.33 -10.61 -5.83
C SER A 328 -12.45 -11.86 -5.85
N ILE A 329 -12.83 -12.86 -5.06
CA ILE A 329 -12.18 -14.16 -5.00
C ILE A 329 -13.28 -15.23 -5.13
N ASP A 330 -13.18 -16.03 -6.17
CA ASP A 330 -14.10 -17.13 -6.46
C ASP A 330 -13.42 -18.47 -6.12
N VAL A 331 -14.13 -19.34 -5.41
CA VAL A 331 -13.65 -20.65 -4.96
C VAL A 331 -14.31 -21.77 -5.78
N ASN A 332 -13.51 -22.56 -6.45
CA ASN A 332 -13.96 -23.63 -7.30
C ASN A 332 -13.46 -24.99 -6.80
N SER A 333 -14.35 -26.01 -6.76
CA SER A 333 -13.99 -27.38 -6.38
C SER A 333 -13.14 -28.11 -7.42
N GLY A 334 -13.22 -27.71 -8.69
CA GLY A 334 -12.39 -28.26 -9.76
C GLY A 334 -12.47 -29.79 -9.87
N ARG A 335 -11.32 -30.46 -9.67
CA ARG A 335 -11.22 -31.93 -9.73
C ARG A 335 -11.42 -32.62 -8.38
N ALA A 336 -11.71 -31.88 -7.32
CA ALA A 336 -11.91 -32.42 -5.97
C ALA A 336 -13.19 -33.26 -5.84
N THR A 337 -14.08 -33.26 -6.84
CA THR A 337 -15.38 -33.93 -6.88
C THR A 337 -15.34 -35.47 -6.84
N ARG A 338 -14.24 -36.08 -6.41
CA ARG A 338 -14.09 -37.55 -6.34
C ARG A 338 -14.61 -38.16 -5.04
N GLU A 339 -14.93 -37.35 -4.04
CA GLU A 339 -15.48 -37.79 -2.76
C GLU A 339 -16.99 -38.00 -2.92
N MET A 340 -17.55 -38.93 -2.12
CA MET A 340 -18.95 -39.37 -2.30
C MET A 340 -19.98 -38.34 -1.82
N ASP A 341 -19.56 -37.40 -0.94
CA ASP A 341 -20.44 -36.39 -0.37
C ASP A 341 -20.05 -34.99 -0.92
N ILE A 342 -21.05 -34.31 -1.50
CA ILE A 342 -20.86 -32.94 -2.07
C ILE A 342 -20.59 -31.95 -0.96
N GLU A 343 -21.29 -32.05 0.17
CA GLU A 343 -21.14 -31.15 1.33
C GLU A 343 -19.76 -31.29 1.97
N GLU A 344 -19.25 -32.52 2.16
CA GLU A 344 -17.90 -32.75 2.69
C GLU A 344 -16.82 -32.23 1.75
N THR A 345 -17.00 -32.41 0.44
CA THR A 345 -16.10 -31.87 -0.58
C THR A 345 -16.08 -30.33 -0.55
N ALA A 346 -17.25 -29.69 -0.44
CA ALA A 346 -17.37 -28.24 -0.33
C ALA A 346 -16.67 -27.71 0.93
N LEU A 347 -16.95 -28.31 2.09
CA LEU A 347 -16.32 -27.91 3.36
C LEU A 347 -14.81 -28.03 3.29
N LYS A 348 -14.28 -29.15 2.82
CA LYS A 348 -12.83 -29.37 2.71
C LYS A 348 -12.17 -28.37 1.77
N THR A 349 -12.77 -28.14 0.59
CA THR A 349 -12.26 -27.16 -0.38
C THR A 349 -12.30 -25.74 0.20
N ASN A 350 -13.39 -25.36 0.87
CA ASN A 350 -13.55 -24.05 1.49
C ASN A 350 -12.55 -23.82 2.65
N LEU A 351 -12.24 -24.84 3.44
CA LEU A 351 -11.24 -24.75 4.50
C LEU A 351 -9.82 -24.55 3.93
N GLU A 352 -9.46 -25.29 2.87
CA GLU A 352 -8.20 -25.09 2.15
C GLU A 352 -8.14 -23.70 1.49
N ALA A 353 -9.26 -23.29 0.89
CA ALA A 353 -9.40 -21.96 0.29
C ALA A 353 -9.15 -20.84 1.32
N ALA A 354 -9.71 -20.95 2.52
CA ALA A 354 -9.52 -19.97 3.57
C ALA A 354 -8.03 -19.78 3.94
N ASP A 355 -7.27 -20.87 4.04
CA ASP A 355 -5.83 -20.81 4.32
C ASP A 355 -5.05 -20.17 3.16
N GLU A 356 -5.34 -20.59 1.93
CA GLU A 356 -4.64 -20.07 0.76
C GLU A 356 -5.02 -18.61 0.47
N ILE A 357 -6.29 -18.20 0.65
CA ILE A 357 -6.72 -16.80 0.52
C ILE A 357 -5.94 -15.92 1.47
N ALA A 358 -5.85 -16.29 2.76
CA ALA A 358 -5.10 -15.54 3.75
C ALA A 358 -3.61 -15.39 3.35
N LYS A 359 -3.01 -16.41 2.75
CA LYS A 359 -1.65 -16.36 2.20
C LYS A 359 -1.56 -15.44 0.99
N GLN A 360 -2.50 -15.54 0.03
CA GLN A 360 -2.51 -14.74 -1.18
C GLN A 360 -2.75 -13.25 -0.89
N LEU A 361 -3.62 -12.91 0.06
CA LEU A 361 -3.83 -11.52 0.50
C LEU A 361 -2.52 -10.88 0.98
N ARG A 362 -1.71 -11.64 1.76
CA ARG A 362 -0.39 -11.16 2.23
C ARG A 362 0.63 -11.09 1.11
N MET A 363 0.74 -12.13 0.26
CA MET A 363 1.76 -12.21 -0.79
C MET A 363 1.55 -11.18 -1.90
N ARG A 364 0.28 -10.98 -2.32
CA ARG A 364 -0.10 -10.00 -3.34
C ARG A 364 -0.34 -8.61 -2.78
N ASN A 365 -0.25 -8.46 -1.45
CA ASN A 365 -0.58 -7.22 -0.73
C ASN A 365 -1.93 -6.63 -1.14
N LEU A 366 -2.94 -7.50 -1.26
CA LEU A 366 -4.31 -7.09 -1.58
C LEU A 366 -4.94 -6.43 -0.35
N ALA A 367 -5.61 -5.30 -0.53
CA ALA A 367 -6.14 -4.48 0.55
C ALA A 367 -7.43 -3.77 0.14
N GLY A 368 -8.13 -3.21 1.12
CA GLY A 368 -9.46 -2.66 0.95
C GLY A 368 -10.52 -3.71 1.18
N LEU A 369 -11.62 -3.63 0.46
CA LEU A 369 -12.70 -4.61 0.54
C LEU A 369 -12.36 -5.82 -0.32
N VAL A 370 -12.44 -6.99 0.27
CA VAL A 370 -12.29 -8.29 -0.40
C VAL A 370 -13.56 -9.09 -0.19
N VAL A 371 -14.14 -9.59 -1.26
CA VAL A 371 -15.33 -10.43 -1.22
C VAL A 371 -14.94 -11.82 -1.72
N VAL A 372 -15.18 -12.82 -0.90
CA VAL A 372 -14.91 -14.22 -1.21
C VAL A 372 -16.23 -14.92 -1.45
N ASP A 373 -16.35 -15.56 -2.61
CA ASP A 373 -17.45 -16.45 -2.98
C ASP A 373 -17.04 -17.89 -2.69
N PHE A 374 -17.51 -18.41 -1.55
CA PHE A 374 -17.24 -19.79 -1.14
C PHE A 374 -18.24 -20.74 -1.81
N ILE A 375 -17.83 -21.99 -1.97
CA ILE A 375 -18.75 -23.04 -2.44
C ILE A 375 -19.91 -23.15 -1.46
N ASP A 376 -21.14 -23.15 -1.98
CA ASP A 376 -22.35 -23.24 -1.18
C ASP A 376 -22.36 -24.49 -0.28
N MET A 377 -22.76 -24.29 0.97
CA MET A 377 -22.90 -25.32 1.98
C MET A 377 -24.28 -25.22 2.64
N GLU A 378 -24.95 -26.31 2.80
CA GLU A 378 -26.29 -26.35 3.39
C GLU A 378 -26.27 -26.27 4.93
N GLU A 379 -25.21 -26.81 5.55
CA GLU A 379 -25.08 -26.85 7.01
C GLU A 379 -24.49 -25.55 7.60
N PRO A 380 -25.24 -24.86 8.48
CA PRO A 380 -24.70 -23.64 9.15
C PRO A 380 -23.45 -23.91 9.99
N ALA A 381 -23.25 -25.13 10.47
CA ALA A 381 -22.05 -25.52 11.20
C ALA A 381 -20.80 -25.47 10.33
N ASN A 382 -20.92 -25.85 9.06
CA ASN A 382 -19.83 -25.79 8.07
C ASN A 382 -19.46 -24.36 7.72
N ASN A 383 -20.47 -23.50 7.52
CA ASN A 383 -20.26 -22.06 7.31
C ASN A 383 -19.48 -21.43 8.48
N HIS A 384 -19.85 -21.75 9.71
CA HIS A 384 -19.16 -21.28 10.90
C HIS A 384 -17.72 -21.82 11.01
N ALA A 385 -17.47 -23.07 10.58
CA ALA A 385 -16.15 -23.66 10.56
C ALA A 385 -15.21 -22.90 9.58
N VAL A 386 -15.71 -22.54 8.40
CA VAL A 386 -14.97 -21.76 7.39
C VAL A 386 -14.68 -20.34 7.90
N GLU A 387 -15.68 -19.65 8.50
CA GLU A 387 -15.45 -18.34 9.13
C GLU A 387 -14.35 -18.39 10.20
N LYS A 388 -14.41 -19.39 11.07
CA LYS A 388 -13.43 -19.59 12.13
C LYS A 388 -12.05 -19.83 11.54
N ARG A 389 -11.96 -20.70 10.50
CA ARG A 389 -10.70 -20.99 9.82
C ARG A 389 -10.10 -19.74 9.17
N MET A 390 -10.91 -18.93 8.49
CA MET A 390 -10.45 -17.68 7.91
C MET A 390 -9.90 -16.72 8.99
N LYS A 391 -10.60 -16.56 10.11
CA LYS A 391 -10.12 -15.75 11.25
C LYS A 391 -8.79 -16.26 11.81
N GLU A 392 -8.61 -17.57 11.88
CA GLU A 392 -7.36 -18.20 12.34
C GLU A 392 -6.23 -18.02 11.33
N ALA A 393 -6.48 -18.20 10.04
CA ALA A 393 -5.51 -18.04 8.97
C ALA A 393 -5.03 -16.58 8.82
N MET A 394 -5.87 -15.59 9.18
CA MET A 394 -5.53 -14.17 9.14
C MET A 394 -4.80 -13.66 10.39
N LYS A 395 -4.72 -14.41 11.50
CA LYS A 395 -4.01 -13.99 12.73
C LYS A 395 -2.55 -13.58 12.50
N PRO A 396 -1.76 -14.25 11.62
CA PRO A 396 -0.37 -13.86 11.36
C PRO A 396 -0.24 -12.58 10.54
N ASP A 397 -1.34 -12.06 9.96
CA ASP A 397 -1.29 -10.83 9.18
C ASP A 397 -0.98 -9.63 10.07
N ARG A 398 -0.10 -8.76 9.58
CA ARG A 398 0.28 -7.52 10.28
C ARG A 398 -0.73 -6.42 10.07
N ALA A 399 -1.44 -6.44 8.93
CA ALA A 399 -2.49 -5.50 8.63
C ALA A 399 -3.67 -5.67 9.60
N ARG A 400 -4.41 -4.61 9.82
CA ARG A 400 -5.70 -4.69 10.50
C ARG A 400 -6.67 -5.36 9.55
N VAL A 401 -7.34 -6.40 10.03
CA VAL A 401 -8.31 -7.16 9.26
C VAL A 401 -9.61 -7.25 10.05
N GLN A 402 -10.71 -6.96 9.38
CA GLN A 402 -12.06 -7.18 9.88
C GLN A 402 -12.72 -8.20 8.95
N ILE A 403 -13.35 -9.21 9.53
CA ILE A 403 -13.98 -10.30 8.81
C ILE A 403 -15.44 -10.36 9.26
N ALA A 404 -16.35 -10.19 8.32
CA ALA A 404 -17.79 -10.29 8.56
C ALA A 404 -18.22 -11.73 8.85
N LYS A 405 -19.49 -11.95 9.07
CA LYS A 405 -20.11 -13.27 9.01
C LYS A 405 -20.42 -13.60 7.55
N MET A 406 -20.45 -14.87 7.23
CA MET A 406 -20.87 -15.33 5.90
C MET A 406 -22.32 -14.91 5.64
N SER A 407 -22.59 -14.35 4.49
CA SER A 407 -23.93 -13.95 4.09
C SER A 407 -24.78 -15.17 3.72
N ILE A 408 -26.09 -14.97 3.57
CA ILE A 408 -27.02 -16.00 3.10
C ILE A 408 -26.73 -16.47 1.66
N PHE A 409 -25.86 -15.76 0.94
CA PHE A 409 -25.45 -16.06 -0.42
C PHE A 409 -24.05 -16.72 -0.49
N GLY A 410 -23.52 -17.25 0.61
CA GLY A 410 -22.19 -17.86 0.64
C GLY A 410 -21.02 -16.86 0.59
N LEU A 411 -21.29 -15.54 0.55
CA LEU A 411 -20.26 -14.51 0.45
C LEU A 411 -19.65 -14.18 1.80
N LEU A 412 -18.32 -14.09 1.86
CA LEU A 412 -17.58 -13.61 3.03
C LEU A 412 -16.87 -12.29 2.71
N GLU A 413 -17.21 -11.25 3.45
CA GLU A 413 -16.61 -9.93 3.32
C GLU A 413 -15.44 -9.78 4.26
N ILE A 414 -14.32 -9.25 3.74
CA ILE A 414 -13.09 -9.00 4.48
C ILE A 414 -12.65 -7.58 4.18
N SER A 415 -12.48 -6.76 5.22
CA SER A 415 -11.83 -5.46 5.12
C SER A 415 -10.40 -5.60 5.61
N ARG A 416 -9.41 -5.31 4.74
CA ARG A 416 -7.99 -5.39 5.06
C ARG A 416 -7.33 -4.05 4.85
N GLN A 417 -6.65 -3.57 5.89
CA GLN A 417 -5.86 -2.34 5.84
C GLN A 417 -4.76 -2.43 4.78
N ARG A 418 -4.62 -1.35 4.01
CA ARG A 418 -3.56 -1.22 3.02
C ARG A 418 -2.24 -0.87 3.69
N MET A 419 -1.23 -1.70 3.50
CA MET A 419 0.12 -1.50 4.02
C MET A 419 1.06 -0.84 3.00
N HIS A 420 1.03 -1.34 1.76
CA HIS A 420 1.85 -0.89 0.63
C HIS A 420 1.06 -1.01 -0.67
N SER A 421 1.64 -0.61 -1.79
CA SER A 421 1.07 -0.84 -3.11
C SER A 421 0.86 -2.33 -3.36
N SER A 422 -0.23 -2.70 -4.02
CA SER A 422 -0.50 -4.10 -4.35
C SER A 422 0.50 -4.60 -5.41
N PHE A 423 0.66 -5.93 -5.49
CA PHE A 423 1.52 -6.56 -6.50
C PHE A 423 1.14 -6.14 -7.92
N VAL A 424 -0.16 -6.02 -8.21
CA VAL A 424 -0.68 -5.60 -9.51
C VAL A 424 -0.31 -4.14 -9.80
N GLU A 425 -0.54 -3.23 -8.86
CA GLU A 425 -0.22 -1.81 -9.04
C GLU A 425 1.27 -1.55 -9.27
N SER A 426 2.15 -2.36 -8.67
CA SER A 426 3.60 -2.19 -8.77
C SER A 426 4.20 -2.80 -10.03
N ASN A 427 3.55 -3.84 -10.61
CA ASN A 427 4.17 -4.64 -11.67
C ASN A 427 3.43 -4.58 -13.01
N TYR A 428 2.24 -3.95 -13.08
CA TYR A 428 1.44 -3.92 -14.30
C TYR A 428 1.15 -2.50 -14.75
N VAL A 429 0.98 -2.35 -16.05
CA VAL A 429 0.47 -1.15 -16.70
C VAL A 429 -0.88 -1.45 -17.32
N THR A 430 -1.73 -0.45 -17.44
CA THR A 430 -3.04 -0.61 -18.09
C THR A 430 -2.86 -1.07 -19.53
N CYS A 431 -3.53 -2.14 -19.92
CA CYS A 431 -3.47 -2.68 -21.27
C CYS A 431 -3.96 -1.63 -22.28
N PRO A 432 -3.16 -1.24 -23.29
CA PRO A 432 -3.55 -0.24 -24.28
C PRO A 432 -4.65 -0.73 -25.24
N TYR A 433 -4.86 -2.05 -25.32
CA TYR A 433 -5.89 -2.64 -26.17
C TYR A 433 -7.26 -2.60 -25.52
N CYS A 434 -7.43 -3.19 -24.34
CA CYS A 434 -8.73 -3.26 -23.66
C CYS A 434 -8.93 -2.20 -22.56
N ARG A 435 -7.91 -1.44 -22.19
CA ARG A 435 -7.95 -0.38 -21.15
C ARG A 435 -8.51 -0.87 -19.80
N GLY A 436 -8.24 -2.13 -19.47
CA GLY A 436 -8.68 -2.76 -18.23
C GLY A 436 -9.99 -3.55 -18.33
N GLN A 437 -10.66 -3.56 -19.49
CA GLN A 437 -11.94 -4.26 -19.66
C GLN A 437 -11.79 -5.80 -19.73
N GLY A 438 -10.59 -6.32 -20.01
CA GLY A 438 -10.35 -7.77 -20.16
C GLY A 438 -10.90 -8.38 -21.47
N VAL A 439 -11.75 -7.65 -22.20
CA VAL A 439 -12.34 -8.05 -23.47
C VAL A 439 -12.17 -6.95 -24.51
N LEU A 440 -12.16 -7.33 -25.79
CA LEU A 440 -12.13 -6.41 -26.92
C LEU A 440 -13.44 -6.53 -27.69
N ARG A 441 -13.87 -5.44 -28.31
CA ARG A 441 -14.94 -5.53 -29.32
C ARG A 441 -14.45 -6.34 -30.52
N SER A 442 -15.38 -7.02 -31.18
CA SER A 442 -15.06 -7.68 -32.45
C SER A 442 -14.67 -6.67 -33.51
N THR A 443 -13.78 -7.05 -34.43
CA THR A 443 -13.37 -6.21 -35.56
C THR A 443 -14.56 -5.72 -36.38
N GLU A 444 -15.59 -6.55 -36.54
CA GLU A 444 -16.84 -6.16 -37.20
C GLU A 444 -17.57 -5.03 -36.47
N SER A 445 -17.70 -5.12 -35.14
CA SER A 445 -18.33 -4.08 -34.32
C SER A 445 -17.54 -2.76 -34.36
N GLY A 446 -16.20 -2.83 -34.35
CA GLY A 446 -15.31 -1.69 -34.50
C GLY A 446 -15.47 -1.03 -35.88
N ALA A 447 -15.49 -1.84 -36.95
CA ALA A 447 -15.66 -1.38 -38.30
C ALA A 447 -17.00 -0.64 -38.49
N MET A 448 -18.11 -1.15 -37.92
CA MET A 448 -19.42 -0.49 -38.01
C MET A 448 -19.43 0.84 -37.26
N LEU A 449 -18.71 0.97 -36.15
CA LEU A 449 -18.56 2.24 -35.43
C LEU A 449 -17.86 3.28 -36.31
N VAL A 450 -16.77 2.89 -36.95
CA VAL A 450 -16.02 3.77 -37.86
C VAL A 450 -16.84 4.20 -39.07
N LEU A 451 -17.56 3.28 -39.71
CA LEU A 451 -18.42 3.60 -40.86
C LEU A 451 -19.49 4.62 -40.50
N ARG A 452 -20.10 4.52 -39.30
CA ARG A 452 -21.05 5.52 -38.83
C ARG A 452 -20.38 6.88 -38.59
N ALA A 453 -19.19 6.92 -38.09
CA ALA A 453 -18.43 8.16 -37.90
C ALA A 453 -18.08 8.83 -39.24
N ILE A 454 -17.71 8.03 -40.26
CA ILE A 454 -17.50 8.52 -41.64
C ILE A 454 -18.80 9.09 -42.20
N GLU A 455 -19.93 8.38 -42.05
CA GLU A 455 -21.23 8.84 -42.48
C GLU A 455 -21.64 10.15 -41.81
N GLU A 456 -21.38 10.28 -40.51
CA GLU A 456 -21.67 11.52 -39.77
C GLU A 456 -20.87 12.72 -40.32
N GLU A 457 -19.58 12.53 -40.63
CA GLU A 457 -18.76 13.56 -41.24
C GLU A 457 -19.20 13.87 -42.69
N GLY A 458 -19.62 12.86 -43.44
CA GLY A 458 -20.20 13.04 -44.78
C GLY A 458 -21.48 13.86 -44.77
N ILE A 459 -22.37 13.64 -43.80
CA ILE A 459 -23.61 14.43 -43.65
C ILE A 459 -23.33 15.92 -43.37
N LYS A 460 -22.23 16.22 -42.61
CA LYS A 460 -21.83 17.61 -42.32
C LYS A 460 -21.40 18.38 -43.58
N GLY A 461 -20.98 17.67 -44.63
CA GLY A 461 -20.65 18.26 -45.95
C GLY A 461 -19.56 19.31 -45.97
N ALA A 462 -18.70 19.31 -44.94
CA ALA A 462 -17.68 20.34 -44.75
C ALA A 462 -16.38 20.09 -45.56
N TYR A 463 -16.18 18.87 -46.05
CA TYR A 463 -14.94 18.45 -46.69
C TYR A 463 -15.20 17.55 -47.89
N ASN A 464 -14.32 17.63 -48.89
CA ASN A 464 -14.40 16.78 -50.09
C ASN A 464 -13.50 15.52 -49.98
N ARG A 465 -12.68 15.42 -48.92
CA ARG A 465 -11.77 14.31 -48.71
C ARG A 465 -11.62 14.04 -47.21
N LEU A 466 -11.71 12.78 -46.83
CA LEU A 466 -11.51 12.30 -45.45
C LEU A 466 -10.43 11.23 -45.43
N GLU A 467 -9.36 11.44 -44.68
CA GLU A 467 -8.39 10.41 -44.37
C GLU A 467 -8.70 9.79 -42.98
N VAL A 468 -8.99 8.48 -42.97
CA VAL A 468 -9.40 7.77 -41.75
C VAL A 468 -8.32 6.80 -41.38
N ARG A 469 -7.62 7.07 -40.29
CA ARG A 469 -6.56 6.20 -39.75
C ARG A 469 -7.14 5.26 -38.70
N LEU A 470 -6.89 3.95 -38.89
CA LEU A 470 -7.48 2.85 -38.15
C LEU A 470 -6.47 1.83 -37.70
N PRO A 471 -6.76 1.01 -36.69
CA PRO A 471 -6.02 -0.23 -36.44
C PRO A 471 -6.03 -1.10 -37.69
N GLN A 472 -4.91 -1.78 -37.92
CA GLN A 472 -4.68 -2.58 -39.14
C GLN A 472 -5.81 -3.58 -39.41
N ASP A 473 -6.27 -4.31 -38.39
CA ASP A 473 -7.32 -5.34 -38.54
C ASP A 473 -8.66 -4.73 -38.95
N THR A 474 -9.00 -3.57 -38.38
CA THR A 474 -10.24 -2.84 -38.72
C THR A 474 -10.17 -2.28 -40.15
N ALA A 475 -9.03 -1.72 -40.55
CA ALA A 475 -8.82 -1.21 -41.91
C ALA A 475 -8.98 -2.32 -42.96
N ILE A 476 -8.28 -3.45 -42.77
CA ILE A 476 -8.35 -4.63 -43.66
C ILE A 476 -9.80 -5.17 -43.74
N TYR A 477 -10.49 -5.24 -42.59
CA TYR A 477 -11.88 -5.71 -42.58
C TYR A 477 -12.80 -4.81 -43.38
N ILE A 478 -12.73 -3.49 -43.21
CA ILE A 478 -13.55 -2.53 -43.94
C ILE A 478 -13.29 -2.65 -45.44
N LEU A 479 -12.03 -2.61 -45.86
CA LEU A 479 -11.67 -2.65 -47.28
C LEU A 479 -12.08 -3.96 -47.96
N ASN A 480 -12.04 -5.10 -47.27
CA ASN A 480 -12.39 -6.39 -47.84
C ASN A 480 -13.88 -6.74 -47.76
N HIS A 481 -14.54 -6.38 -46.67
CA HIS A 481 -15.91 -6.83 -46.43
C HIS A 481 -16.96 -5.70 -46.54
N LYS A 482 -16.56 -4.43 -46.43
CA LYS A 482 -17.50 -3.28 -46.42
C LYS A 482 -17.21 -2.26 -47.54
N ARG A 483 -16.36 -2.59 -48.52
CA ARG A 483 -15.97 -1.68 -49.62
C ARG A 483 -17.14 -1.09 -50.40
N ARG A 484 -18.27 -1.83 -50.53
CA ARG A 484 -19.47 -1.32 -51.24
C ARG A 484 -20.11 -0.17 -50.45
N ILE A 485 -20.15 -0.29 -49.12
CA ILE A 485 -20.70 0.74 -48.24
C ILE A 485 -19.86 2.02 -48.34
N LEU A 486 -18.53 1.90 -48.45
CA LEU A 486 -17.65 3.05 -48.67
C LEU A 486 -17.96 3.74 -50.01
N ALA A 487 -18.05 2.97 -51.10
CA ALA A 487 -18.37 3.53 -52.42
C ALA A 487 -19.75 4.22 -52.46
N ASP A 488 -20.75 3.60 -51.82
CA ASP A 488 -22.09 4.21 -51.70
C ASP A 488 -22.04 5.51 -50.89
N MET A 489 -21.21 5.62 -49.87
CA MET A 489 -21.02 6.85 -49.10
C MET A 489 -20.28 7.93 -49.89
N GLU A 490 -19.25 7.57 -50.67
CA GLU A 490 -18.51 8.47 -51.54
C GLU A 490 -19.44 9.09 -52.60
N GLU A 491 -20.27 8.26 -53.24
CA GLU A 491 -21.24 8.71 -54.24
C GLU A 491 -22.34 9.59 -53.61
N LYS A 492 -22.88 9.17 -52.46
CA LYS A 492 -24.00 9.86 -51.79
C LYS A 492 -23.62 11.24 -51.27
N TYR A 493 -22.41 11.38 -50.71
CA TYR A 493 -21.96 12.60 -50.05
C TYR A 493 -20.96 13.42 -50.89
N GLY A 494 -20.53 12.92 -52.06
CA GLY A 494 -19.58 13.59 -52.94
C GLY A 494 -18.19 13.78 -52.34
N LEU A 495 -17.72 12.83 -51.56
CA LEU A 495 -16.45 12.90 -50.84
C LEU A 495 -15.53 11.69 -51.17
N GLU A 496 -14.24 11.87 -51.07
CA GLU A 496 -13.22 10.83 -51.22
C GLU A 496 -12.85 10.29 -49.83
N ILE A 497 -12.95 8.96 -49.64
CA ILE A 497 -12.61 8.30 -48.35
C ILE A 497 -11.32 7.48 -48.51
N ILE A 498 -10.27 7.85 -47.77
CA ILE A 498 -9.01 7.14 -47.73
C ILE A 498 -8.90 6.42 -46.40
N ILE A 499 -8.82 5.09 -46.44
CA ILE A 499 -8.59 4.26 -45.26
C ILE A 499 -7.08 3.94 -45.16
N SER A 500 -6.47 4.42 -44.07
CA SER A 500 -5.05 4.19 -43.74
C SER A 500 -4.91 3.35 -42.48
N ALA A 501 -4.06 2.31 -42.54
CA ALA A 501 -3.72 1.51 -41.37
C ALA A 501 -2.67 2.23 -40.50
N ASP A 502 -2.94 2.43 -39.22
CA ASP A 502 -2.02 3.04 -38.26
C ASP A 502 -1.70 2.07 -37.10
N GLY A 503 -0.48 1.55 -37.08
CA GLY A 503 -0.01 0.63 -36.03
C GLY A 503 0.15 1.29 -34.65
N SER A 504 0.05 2.62 -34.54
CA SER A 504 0.07 3.31 -33.24
C SER A 504 -1.27 3.21 -32.51
N ILE A 505 -2.35 3.03 -33.24
CA ILE A 505 -3.71 2.88 -32.70
C ILE A 505 -3.90 1.43 -32.28
N LYS A 506 -4.04 1.19 -30.98
CA LYS A 506 -4.08 -0.17 -30.42
C LYS A 506 -5.49 -0.70 -30.17
N ASN A 507 -6.43 0.17 -29.79
CA ASN A 507 -7.81 -0.24 -29.52
C ASN A 507 -8.61 -0.26 -30.82
N ILE A 508 -9.38 -1.33 -31.05
CA ILE A 508 -10.20 -1.56 -32.26
C ILE A 508 -11.25 -0.45 -32.50
N CYS A 509 -11.67 0.20 -31.42
CA CYS A 509 -12.68 1.27 -31.49
C CYS A 509 -12.09 2.67 -31.68
N ASP A 510 -10.77 2.81 -31.60
CA ASP A 510 -10.12 4.10 -31.79
C ASP A 510 -9.89 4.36 -33.27
N TYR A 511 -10.10 5.58 -33.67
CA TYR A 511 -9.85 6.06 -35.04
C TYR A 511 -9.47 7.53 -35.02
N LYS A 512 -8.83 7.98 -36.08
CA LYS A 512 -8.57 9.41 -36.33
C LYS A 512 -9.09 9.76 -37.70
N ILE A 513 -9.85 10.82 -37.80
CA ILE A 513 -10.33 11.37 -39.06
C ILE A 513 -9.58 12.68 -39.29
N GLU A 514 -8.76 12.71 -40.34
CA GLU A 514 -8.05 13.89 -40.80
C GLU A 514 -8.85 14.45 -41.99
N LYS A 515 -9.02 15.76 -41.97
CA LYS A 515 -9.95 16.48 -42.86
C LYS A 515 -9.21 17.35 -43.85
#